data_16e3717dfaab537b176fdf383501b978
#
_entry.id   16e3717dfaab537b176fdf383501b978
#
_cell.length_a   1.000
_cell.length_b   1.000
_cell.length_c   1.000
_cell.angle_alpha   90.00
_cell.angle_beta   90.00
_cell.angle_gamma   90.00
#
_symmetry.space_group_name_H-M   'P 1'
#
loop_
_entity.id
_entity.type
_entity.pdbx_description
1 polymer ?
#
loop_
_entity_poly.entity_id
_entity_poly.type
_entity_poly.pdbx_seq_one_letter_code
_entity_poly.pdbx_strand_id
1 'polypeptide(L)'
;MELGTIEVDVPNGGYFQNIYYFNTCKNDILRQFTPKKPFPQKAQQLIQELEAGDSCSLHIRGGDIPPLPISYYANVLEDLGQKNGKPRIVVFSNVHELAEEYVEKLGIEAEFIWELGEFSDIEEMFVMKACRRHILSDSTFSRWSALLDERGGDVYAPFSPDAGKIYLPGWKVVELKGNEDLR
;
A
#
# COMPACT_ATOMS: atom_id res chain seq x y z
N MET A 1 -18.24 24.13 -26.37
CA MET A 1 -16.83 24.27 -25.95
C MET A 1 -16.19 22.89 -26.16
N GLU A 2 -15.56 22.69 -27.31
CA GLU A 2 -14.85 21.44 -27.61
C GLU A 2 -13.63 21.40 -26.72
N LEU A 3 -13.53 20.36 -25.87
CA LEU A 3 -12.32 20.03 -25.16
C LEU A 3 -11.29 19.55 -26.19
N GLY A 4 -10.34 20.41 -26.49
CA GLY A 4 -9.24 20.07 -27.39
C GLY A 4 -8.49 18.85 -26.80
N THR A 5 -8.25 17.88 -27.65
CA THR A 5 -7.40 16.72 -27.34
C THR A 5 -5.99 17.25 -27.12
N ILE A 6 -5.48 17.15 -25.90
CA ILE A 6 -4.06 17.39 -25.63
C ILE A 6 -3.35 16.11 -26.05
N GLU A 7 -2.70 16.12 -27.22
CA GLU A 7 -1.72 15.09 -27.55
C GLU A 7 -0.50 15.29 -26.64
N VAL A 8 -0.36 14.44 -25.65
CA VAL A 8 0.85 14.34 -24.85
C VAL A 8 1.73 13.29 -25.51
N ASP A 9 2.79 13.73 -26.17
CA ASP A 9 3.83 12.83 -26.68
C ASP A 9 4.58 12.25 -25.47
N VAL A 10 4.16 11.06 -25.04
CA VAL A 10 4.79 10.33 -23.93
C VAL A 10 5.71 9.29 -24.55
N PRO A 11 7.02 9.53 -24.62
CA PRO A 11 7.94 8.51 -25.09
C PRO A 11 7.81 7.27 -24.22
N ASN A 12 7.49 6.12 -24.82
CA ASN A 12 7.43 4.81 -24.19
C ASN A 12 6.26 4.52 -23.24
N GLY A 13 5.07 5.10 -23.43
CA GLY A 13 3.87 4.70 -22.70
C GLY A 13 4.03 4.81 -21.18
N GLY A 14 4.22 6.02 -20.67
CA GLY A 14 4.46 6.24 -19.23
C GLY A 14 3.30 5.81 -18.35
N TYR A 15 3.61 5.23 -17.19
CA TYR A 15 2.63 4.84 -16.18
C TYR A 15 2.02 6.03 -15.44
N PHE A 16 2.34 7.27 -15.80
CA PHE A 16 1.89 8.51 -15.15
C PHE A 16 2.07 8.53 -13.63
N GLN A 17 3.06 7.84 -13.14
CA GLN A 17 3.36 7.69 -11.72
C GLN A 17 4.10 8.93 -11.19
N ASN A 18 3.43 10.07 -11.18
CA ASN A 18 3.97 11.31 -10.62
C ASN A 18 2.92 11.98 -9.74
N ILE A 19 3.32 12.37 -8.53
CA ILE A 19 2.46 13.04 -7.56
C ILE A 19 1.83 14.33 -8.09
N TYR A 20 2.46 14.97 -9.08
CA TYR A 20 1.90 16.13 -9.74
C TYR A 20 0.52 15.85 -10.36
N TYR A 21 0.37 14.71 -11.05
CA TYR A 21 -0.92 14.33 -11.65
C TYR A 21 -1.97 14.08 -10.57
N PHE A 22 -1.60 13.36 -9.51
CA PHE A 22 -2.49 13.12 -8.39
C PHE A 22 -2.93 14.45 -7.74
N ASN A 23 -1.99 15.33 -7.39
CA ASN A 23 -2.30 16.59 -6.71
C ASN A 23 -3.13 17.54 -7.58
N THR A 24 -2.91 17.55 -8.90
CA THR A 24 -3.65 18.40 -9.83
C THR A 24 -5.12 18.01 -9.94
N CYS A 25 -5.42 16.71 -9.85
CA CYS A 25 -6.76 16.15 -10.02
C CYS A 25 -7.28 15.40 -8.79
N LYS A 26 -6.69 15.64 -7.60
CA LYS A 26 -6.96 14.86 -6.38
C LYS A 26 -8.44 14.65 -6.11
N ASN A 27 -9.21 15.72 -6.08
CA ASN A 27 -10.65 15.65 -5.75
C ASN A 27 -11.45 14.84 -6.78
N ASP A 28 -11.09 14.94 -8.05
CA ASP A 28 -11.74 14.16 -9.10
C ASP A 28 -11.36 12.68 -9.01
N ILE A 29 -10.11 12.38 -8.71
CA ILE A 29 -9.62 11.03 -8.49
C ILE A 29 -10.35 10.40 -7.30
N LEU A 30 -10.36 11.05 -6.15
CA LEU A 30 -11.03 10.55 -4.94
C LEU A 30 -12.51 10.28 -5.20
N ARG A 31 -13.20 11.19 -5.90
CA ARG A 31 -14.59 11.02 -6.30
C ARG A 31 -14.80 9.83 -7.23
N GLN A 32 -13.91 9.61 -8.20
CA GLN A 32 -14.00 8.50 -9.15
C GLN A 32 -13.68 7.15 -8.51
N PHE A 33 -12.79 7.12 -7.51
CA PHE A 33 -12.50 5.93 -6.73
C PHE A 33 -13.53 5.64 -5.62
N THR A 34 -14.54 6.49 -5.47
CA THR A 34 -15.63 6.19 -4.53
C THR A 34 -16.51 5.07 -5.09
N PRO A 35 -16.68 3.95 -4.39
CA PRO A 35 -17.51 2.84 -4.85
C PRO A 35 -18.96 3.28 -5.06
N LYS A 36 -19.52 2.97 -6.24
CA LYS A 36 -20.93 3.32 -6.56
C LYS A 36 -21.94 2.42 -5.86
N LYS A 37 -21.50 1.24 -5.42
CA LYS A 37 -22.32 0.28 -4.68
C LYS A 37 -21.61 -0.06 -3.38
N PRO A 38 -22.37 -0.33 -2.32
CA PRO A 38 -21.75 -0.81 -1.09
C PRO A 38 -21.05 -2.15 -1.34
N PHE A 39 -19.93 -2.36 -0.66
CA PHE A 39 -19.24 -3.64 -0.66
C PHE A 39 -20.09 -4.73 0.02
N PRO A 40 -19.79 -6.02 -0.19
CA PRO A 40 -20.38 -7.11 0.57
C PRO A 40 -20.23 -6.88 2.08
N GLN A 41 -21.18 -7.39 2.86
CA GLN A 41 -21.25 -7.15 4.30
C GLN A 41 -19.94 -7.46 5.03
N LYS A 42 -19.27 -8.56 4.64
CA LYS A 42 -18.00 -8.97 5.27
C LYS A 42 -16.90 -7.93 5.07
N ALA A 43 -16.76 -7.40 3.86
CA ALA A 43 -15.80 -6.34 3.57
C ALA A 43 -16.14 -5.05 4.33
N GLN A 44 -17.42 -4.66 4.39
CA GLN A 44 -17.85 -3.49 5.16
C GLN A 44 -17.52 -3.63 6.65
N GLN A 45 -17.77 -4.79 7.24
CA GLN A 45 -17.46 -5.05 8.65
C GLN A 45 -15.97 -4.94 8.94
N LEU A 46 -15.13 -5.58 8.11
CA LEU A 46 -13.68 -5.52 8.27
C LEU A 46 -13.15 -4.10 8.09
N ILE A 47 -13.65 -3.36 7.10
CA ILE A 47 -13.32 -1.94 6.91
C ILE A 47 -13.64 -1.13 8.18
N GLN A 48 -14.84 -1.28 8.74
CA GLN A 48 -15.25 -0.57 9.95
C GLN A 48 -14.38 -0.92 11.17
N GLU A 49 -14.03 -2.20 11.33
CA GLU A 49 -13.14 -2.66 12.41
C GLU A 49 -11.74 -2.03 12.30
N LEU A 50 -11.16 -2.02 11.08
CA LEU A 50 -9.83 -1.47 10.84
C LEU A 50 -9.81 0.06 10.98
N GLU A 51 -10.86 0.75 10.56
CA GLU A 51 -10.99 2.20 10.73
C GLU A 51 -11.15 2.63 12.19
N ALA A 52 -11.83 1.81 12.99
CA ALA A 52 -12.03 2.08 14.40
C ALA A 52 -10.83 1.75 15.28
N GLY A 53 -9.94 0.87 14.80
CA GLY A 53 -8.80 0.35 15.56
C GLY A 53 -7.46 0.98 15.20
N ASP A 54 -6.44 0.58 15.93
CA ASP A 54 -5.05 0.84 15.60
C ASP A 54 -4.53 -0.30 14.70
N SER A 55 -4.57 -0.09 13.40
CA SER A 55 -4.31 -1.10 12.37
C SER A 55 -3.20 -0.66 11.42
N CYS A 56 -2.48 -1.65 10.86
CA CYS A 56 -1.42 -1.45 9.89
C CYS A 56 -1.56 -2.45 8.74
N SER A 57 -1.58 -1.95 7.51
CA SER A 57 -1.45 -2.81 6.34
C SER A 57 0.03 -3.07 6.03
N LEU A 58 0.37 -4.33 5.84
CA LEU A 58 1.69 -4.76 5.40
C LEU A 58 1.53 -5.44 4.03
N HIS A 59 2.04 -4.79 2.98
CA HIS A 59 1.94 -5.32 1.63
C HIS A 59 3.26 -5.96 1.19
N ILE A 60 3.20 -7.24 0.81
CA ILE A 60 4.33 -8.01 0.28
C ILE A 60 4.00 -8.37 -1.17
N ARG A 61 4.82 -7.87 -2.11
CA ARG A 61 4.67 -8.14 -3.54
C ARG A 61 5.74 -9.12 -3.99
N GLY A 62 5.34 -10.10 -4.78
CA GLY A 62 6.23 -11.07 -5.40
C GLY A 62 5.75 -11.46 -6.79
N GLY A 63 6.38 -12.47 -7.38
CA GLY A 63 6.01 -13.01 -8.69
C GLY A 63 6.65 -12.25 -9.84
N ASP A 64 5.91 -11.38 -10.48
CA ASP A 64 6.35 -10.57 -11.63
C ASP A 64 7.34 -9.44 -11.28
N ILE A 65 7.36 -9.04 -10.01
CA ILE A 65 8.29 -8.05 -9.47
C ILE A 65 9.12 -8.73 -8.38
N PRO A 66 10.46 -8.54 -8.35
CA PRO A 66 11.27 -9.04 -7.25
C PRO A 66 10.76 -8.52 -5.90
N PRO A 67 10.62 -9.39 -4.88
CA PRO A 67 10.18 -8.95 -3.58
C PRO A 67 11.21 -8.01 -2.95
N LEU A 68 10.73 -7.07 -2.14
CA LEU A 68 11.61 -6.22 -1.35
C LEU A 68 12.38 -7.07 -0.33
N PRO A 69 13.62 -6.69 0.03
CA PRO A 69 14.39 -7.41 1.03
C PRO A 69 13.67 -7.39 2.38
N ILE A 70 13.76 -8.49 3.12
CA ILE A 70 13.11 -8.64 4.42
C ILE A 70 13.58 -7.57 5.43
N SER A 71 14.82 -7.11 5.29
CA SER A 71 15.40 -6.03 6.11
C SER A 71 14.63 -4.71 5.98
N TYR A 72 14.02 -4.43 4.82
CA TYR A 72 13.13 -3.28 4.66
C TYR A 72 11.96 -3.35 5.65
N TYR A 73 11.26 -4.48 5.67
CA TYR A 73 10.10 -4.67 6.56
C TYR A 73 10.52 -4.69 8.04
N ALA A 74 11.64 -5.33 8.36
CA ALA A 74 12.17 -5.37 9.73
C ALA A 74 12.46 -3.96 10.26
N ASN A 75 13.16 -3.14 9.49
CA ASN A 75 13.50 -1.76 9.88
C ASN A 75 12.24 -0.89 10.07
N VAL A 76 11.24 -1.05 9.18
CA VAL A 76 9.99 -0.31 9.28
C VAL A 76 9.18 -0.72 10.50
N LEU A 77 9.09 -2.02 10.77
CA LEU A 77 8.37 -2.57 11.93
C LEU A 77 9.04 -2.17 13.26
N GLU A 78 10.36 -2.08 13.29
CA GLU A 78 11.10 -1.56 14.45
C GLU A 78 10.76 -0.08 14.71
N ASP A 79 10.82 0.78 13.68
CA ASP A 79 10.45 2.21 13.81
C ASP A 79 8.98 2.37 14.24
N LEU A 80 8.09 1.55 13.70
CA LEU A 80 6.67 1.54 14.04
C LEU A 80 6.45 1.15 15.50
N GLY A 81 7.12 0.10 15.98
CA GLY A 81 7.01 -0.40 17.36
C GLY A 81 7.54 0.57 18.40
N GLN A 82 8.62 1.26 18.11
CA GLN A 82 9.20 2.27 19.02
C GLN A 82 8.29 3.48 19.23
N LYS A 83 7.53 3.89 18.22
CA LYS A 83 6.74 5.13 18.25
C LYS A 83 5.31 4.96 18.74
N ASN A 84 4.66 3.85 18.41
CA ASN A 84 3.20 3.81 18.44
C ASN A 84 2.59 2.53 19.06
N GLY A 85 3.39 1.69 19.70
CA GLY A 85 2.93 0.39 20.19
C GLY A 85 2.74 -0.63 19.04
N LYS A 86 2.12 -1.78 19.36
CA LYS A 86 1.90 -2.85 18.37
C LYS A 86 0.49 -2.71 17.76
N PRO A 87 0.35 -2.23 16.51
CA PRO A 87 -0.93 -2.21 15.82
C PRO A 87 -1.36 -3.64 15.43
N ARG A 88 -2.65 -3.81 15.15
CA ARG A 88 -3.16 -4.99 14.43
C ARG A 88 -2.59 -4.98 13.01
N ILE A 89 -1.77 -5.96 12.65
CA ILE A 89 -1.15 -6.05 11.33
C ILE A 89 -1.99 -6.95 10.44
N VAL A 90 -2.41 -6.42 9.28
CA VAL A 90 -3.06 -7.20 8.21
C VAL A 90 -2.13 -7.26 7.01
N VAL A 91 -1.81 -8.48 6.58
CA VAL A 91 -0.89 -8.77 5.46
C VAL A 91 -1.67 -8.95 4.18
N PHE A 92 -1.21 -8.29 3.12
CA PHE A 92 -1.74 -8.37 1.76
C PHE A 92 -0.64 -8.85 0.83
N SER A 93 -0.92 -9.81 -0.03
CA SER A 93 0.06 -10.31 -1.00
C SER A 93 -0.62 -10.99 -2.17
N ASN A 94 0.04 -10.95 -3.32
CA ASN A 94 -0.32 -11.76 -4.49
C ASN A 94 0.39 -13.14 -4.52
N VAL A 95 1.30 -13.40 -3.56
CA VAL A 95 2.02 -14.67 -3.39
C VAL A 95 1.97 -15.03 -1.90
N HIS A 96 1.00 -15.87 -1.53
CA HIS A 96 0.70 -16.18 -0.13
C HIS A 96 1.89 -16.84 0.59
N GLU A 97 2.51 -17.83 -0.03
CA GLU A 97 3.63 -18.56 0.56
C GLU A 97 4.83 -17.64 0.87
N LEU A 98 5.09 -16.66 0.01
CA LEU A 98 6.13 -15.65 0.23
C LEU A 98 5.79 -14.78 1.44
N ALA A 99 4.53 -14.38 1.56
CA ALA A 99 4.09 -13.54 2.68
C ALA A 99 4.15 -14.28 4.01
N GLU A 100 3.75 -15.54 4.04
CA GLU A 100 3.85 -16.41 5.22
C GLU A 100 5.32 -16.59 5.65
N GLU A 101 6.21 -16.88 4.70
CA GLU A 101 7.66 -16.97 4.95
C GLU A 101 8.22 -15.66 5.54
N TYR A 102 7.78 -14.51 5.01
CA TYR A 102 8.25 -13.21 5.51
C TYR A 102 7.74 -12.93 6.92
N VAL A 103 6.47 -13.19 7.21
CA VAL A 103 5.89 -13.01 8.54
C VAL A 103 6.57 -13.89 9.56
N GLU A 104 6.86 -15.17 9.23
CA GLU A 104 7.62 -16.09 10.07
C GLU A 104 9.02 -15.56 10.36
N LYS A 105 9.77 -15.16 9.33
CA LYS A 105 11.13 -14.62 9.49
C LYS A 105 11.18 -13.31 10.26
N LEU A 106 10.16 -12.47 10.13
CA LEU A 106 10.03 -11.22 10.89
C LEU A 106 9.62 -11.46 12.34
N GLY A 107 9.11 -12.65 12.68
CA GLY A 107 8.70 -13.03 14.03
C GLY A 107 7.56 -12.15 14.56
N ILE A 108 6.64 -11.73 13.70
CA ILE A 108 5.52 -10.87 14.06
C ILE A 108 4.19 -11.63 14.10
N GLU A 109 3.27 -11.14 14.93
CA GLU A 109 1.87 -11.56 14.90
C GLU A 109 1.14 -10.74 13.84
N ALA A 110 0.52 -11.40 12.87
CA ALA A 110 -0.20 -10.77 11.78
C ALA A 110 -1.38 -11.64 11.32
N GLU A 111 -2.37 -11.02 10.73
CA GLU A 111 -3.50 -11.69 10.09
C GLU A 111 -3.34 -11.59 8.57
N PHE A 112 -3.64 -12.65 7.86
CA PHE A 112 -3.59 -12.65 6.40
C PHE A 112 -4.97 -12.33 5.82
N ILE A 113 -5.04 -11.42 4.84
CA ILE A 113 -6.33 -10.99 4.27
C ILE A 113 -7.15 -12.16 3.73
N TRP A 114 -6.51 -13.17 3.13
CA TRP A 114 -7.16 -14.36 2.59
C TRP A 114 -7.73 -15.31 3.65
N GLU A 115 -7.27 -15.23 4.90
CA GLU A 115 -7.85 -15.95 6.03
C GLU A 115 -9.06 -15.20 6.61
N LEU A 116 -9.09 -13.89 6.48
CA LEU A 116 -10.19 -13.05 6.95
C LEU A 116 -11.41 -13.15 6.03
N GLY A 117 -11.24 -13.53 4.77
CA GLY A 117 -12.35 -13.74 3.84
C GLY A 117 -11.92 -13.82 2.39
N GLU A 118 -12.90 -14.09 1.54
CA GLU A 118 -12.73 -13.98 0.10
C GLU A 118 -13.12 -12.57 -0.31
N PHE A 119 -12.17 -11.84 -0.85
CA PHE A 119 -12.33 -10.46 -1.30
C PHE A 119 -11.86 -10.32 -2.75
N SER A 120 -12.53 -9.49 -3.52
CA SER A 120 -12.02 -9.06 -4.82
C SER A 120 -10.86 -8.07 -4.65
N ASP A 121 -10.03 -7.89 -5.68
CA ASP A 121 -8.91 -6.93 -5.66
C ASP A 121 -9.34 -5.52 -5.22
N ILE A 122 -10.56 -5.10 -5.65
CA ILE A 122 -11.10 -3.79 -5.27
C ILE A 122 -11.44 -3.77 -3.77
N GLU A 123 -12.05 -4.81 -3.25
CA GLU A 123 -12.37 -4.91 -1.82
C GLU A 123 -11.11 -4.95 -0.98
N GLU A 124 -10.10 -5.74 -1.37
CA GLU A 124 -8.80 -5.75 -0.70
C GLU A 124 -8.13 -4.38 -0.68
N MET A 125 -8.17 -3.66 -1.80
CA MET A 125 -7.62 -2.29 -1.86
C MET A 125 -8.30 -1.36 -0.86
N PHE A 126 -9.62 -1.47 -0.70
CA PHE A 126 -10.36 -0.65 0.27
C PHE A 126 -10.22 -1.13 1.72
N VAL A 127 -10.06 -2.43 1.95
CA VAL A 127 -9.68 -2.97 3.26
C VAL A 127 -8.28 -2.49 3.65
N MET A 128 -7.32 -2.54 2.72
CA MET A 128 -5.98 -2.00 2.93
C MET A 128 -6.02 -0.49 3.25
N LYS A 129 -6.78 0.28 2.47
CA LYS A 129 -7.02 1.72 2.71
C LYS A 129 -7.58 1.99 4.11
N ALA A 130 -8.40 1.08 4.64
CA ALA A 130 -9.04 1.22 5.96
C ALA A 130 -8.05 1.08 7.12
N CYS A 131 -6.86 0.55 6.91
CA CYS A 131 -5.80 0.54 7.91
C CYS A 131 -5.31 1.96 8.20
N ARG A 132 -4.97 2.21 9.47
CA ARG A 132 -4.49 3.54 9.88
C ARG A 132 -3.05 3.81 9.47
N ARG A 133 -2.24 2.76 9.30
CA ARG A 133 -0.84 2.83 8.90
C ARG A 133 -0.60 1.92 7.72
N HIS A 134 0.39 2.26 6.90
CA HIS A 134 0.68 1.52 5.68
C HIS A 134 2.17 1.23 5.55
N ILE A 135 2.52 -0.05 5.39
CA ILE A 135 3.85 -0.50 4.98
C ILE A 135 3.73 -0.98 3.54
N LEU A 136 4.21 -0.16 2.61
CA LEU A 136 4.05 -0.39 1.18
C LEU A 136 5.15 -1.29 0.64
N SER A 137 4.84 -2.05 -0.40
CA SER A 137 5.84 -2.62 -1.30
C SER A 137 6.06 -1.72 -2.52
N ASP A 138 6.95 -2.11 -3.44
CA ASP A 138 7.10 -1.43 -4.74
C ASP A 138 5.96 -1.84 -5.70
N SER A 139 4.74 -1.48 -5.32
CA SER A 139 3.52 -1.82 -6.05
C SER A 139 2.56 -0.63 -6.10
N THR A 140 1.98 -0.41 -7.29
CA THR A 140 0.94 0.61 -7.47
C THR A 140 -0.31 0.30 -6.66
N PHE A 141 -0.63 -0.96 -6.43
CA PHE A 141 -1.79 -1.39 -5.64
C PHE A 141 -1.74 -0.83 -4.21
N SER A 142 -0.67 -1.10 -3.47
CA SER A 142 -0.50 -0.58 -2.11
C SER A 142 -0.33 0.94 -2.07
N ARG A 143 0.32 1.53 -3.08
CA ARG A 143 0.41 2.99 -3.18
C ARG A 143 -0.95 3.65 -3.33
N TRP A 144 -1.82 3.11 -4.19
CA TRP A 144 -3.18 3.65 -4.34
C TRP A 144 -4.00 3.51 -3.06
N SER A 145 -3.89 2.41 -2.33
CA SER A 145 -4.57 2.27 -1.04
C SER A 145 -4.19 3.40 -0.08
N ALA A 146 -2.89 3.70 0.03
CA ALA A 146 -2.39 4.78 0.89
C ALA A 146 -2.71 6.19 0.34
N LEU A 147 -2.72 6.39 -1.00
CA LEU A 147 -3.10 7.67 -1.62
C LEU A 147 -4.57 8.00 -1.40
N LEU A 148 -5.42 7.00 -1.35
CA LEU A 148 -6.86 7.15 -1.11
C LEU A 148 -7.20 7.30 0.39
N ASP A 149 -6.26 7.05 1.30
CA ASP A 149 -6.45 7.28 2.73
C ASP A 149 -6.17 8.73 3.10
N GLU A 150 -7.22 9.50 3.35
CA GLU A 150 -7.14 10.91 3.72
C GLU A 150 -7.05 11.14 5.24
N ARG A 151 -7.00 10.08 6.07
CA ARG A 151 -7.01 10.19 7.54
C ARG A 151 -5.64 10.57 8.13
N GLY A 152 -4.57 10.49 7.34
CA GLY A 152 -3.25 10.99 7.72
C GLY A 152 -2.51 10.09 8.72
N GLY A 153 -2.47 8.80 8.47
CA GLY A 153 -1.65 7.85 9.21
C GLY A 153 -0.18 7.81 8.74
N ASP A 154 0.64 7.03 9.44
CA ASP A 154 2.02 6.77 9.00
C ASP A 154 2.04 5.91 7.74
N VAL A 155 2.76 6.37 6.73
CA VAL A 155 2.99 5.62 5.50
C VAL A 155 4.48 5.42 5.28
N TYR A 156 4.91 4.18 5.22
CA TYR A 156 6.28 3.77 4.90
C TYR A 156 6.33 3.25 3.48
N ALA A 157 7.16 3.86 2.65
CA ALA A 157 7.30 3.50 1.25
C ALA A 157 8.76 3.14 0.93
N PRO A 158 9.02 2.11 0.13
CA PRO A 158 10.38 1.80 -0.30
C PRO A 158 10.87 2.88 -1.26
N PHE A 159 12.13 3.28 -1.14
CA PHE A 159 12.74 4.13 -2.14
C PHE A 159 12.85 3.36 -3.46
N SER A 160 12.32 3.94 -4.52
CA SER A 160 12.48 3.43 -5.89
C SER A 160 12.94 4.58 -6.78
N PRO A 161 14.07 4.45 -7.47
CA PRO A 161 14.57 5.49 -8.37
C PRO A 161 13.57 5.85 -9.47
N ASP A 162 12.83 4.86 -9.95
CA ASP A 162 11.85 5.03 -11.02
C ASP A 162 10.49 5.51 -10.51
N ALA A 163 10.14 5.17 -9.29
CA ALA A 163 8.90 5.58 -8.63
C ALA A 163 9.06 6.84 -7.76
N GLY A 164 10.24 7.46 -7.75
CA GLY A 164 10.63 8.56 -6.85
C GLY A 164 9.81 9.84 -6.92
N LYS A 165 8.64 9.77 -7.57
CA LYS A 165 7.80 10.94 -7.78
C LYS A 165 6.36 10.77 -7.30
N ILE A 166 6.03 9.64 -6.64
CA ILE A 166 4.68 9.34 -6.14
C ILE A 166 4.65 9.28 -4.61
N TYR A 167 5.48 10.02 -3.95
CA TYR A 167 5.44 10.10 -2.48
C TYR A 167 4.73 11.39 -2.08
N LEU A 168 3.71 11.26 -1.24
CA LEU A 168 3.08 12.44 -0.63
C LEU A 168 4.01 13.05 0.43
N PRO A 169 3.95 14.37 0.62
CA PRO A 169 4.59 15.00 1.77
C PRO A 169 4.14 14.31 3.07
N GLY A 170 5.10 13.94 3.92
CA GLY A 170 4.84 13.23 5.18
C GLY A 170 4.98 11.71 5.09
N TRP A 171 5.05 11.12 3.90
CA TRP A 171 5.42 9.71 3.77
C TRP A 171 6.88 9.49 4.15
N LYS A 172 7.15 8.39 4.85
CA LYS A 172 8.49 7.96 5.25
C LYS A 172 9.07 7.09 4.16
N VAL A 173 9.96 7.66 3.35
CA VAL A 173 10.64 6.92 2.28
C VAL A 173 11.87 6.24 2.85
N VAL A 174 11.92 4.91 2.74
CA VAL A 174 12.98 4.07 3.32
C VAL A 174 13.91 3.59 2.20
N GLU A 175 15.19 3.92 2.32
CA GLU A 175 16.21 3.43 1.39
C GLU A 175 16.40 1.91 1.56
N LEU A 176 16.45 1.21 0.42
CA LEU A 176 16.76 -0.21 0.39
C LEU A 176 18.29 -0.35 0.49
N LYS A 177 18.79 -0.77 1.64
CA LYS A 177 20.20 -1.15 1.76
C LYS A 177 20.44 -2.35 0.84
N GLY A 178 21.44 -2.23 -0.02
CA GLY A 178 21.73 -3.23 -1.07
C GLY A 178 21.86 -4.66 -0.52
N ASN A 179 21.59 -5.61 -1.40
CA ASN A 179 21.54 -7.07 -1.18
C ASN A 179 22.85 -7.68 -0.62
N GLU A 180 23.25 -7.34 0.60
CA GLU A 180 24.34 -8.09 1.27
C GLU A 180 23.82 -9.30 2.07
N ASP A 181 22.51 -9.41 2.30
CA ASP A 181 21.92 -10.45 3.18
C ASP A 181 21.19 -11.59 2.45
N LEU A 182 21.41 -11.77 1.13
CA LEU A 182 20.89 -12.92 0.38
C LEU A 182 22.02 -13.87 -0.07
N ARG A 183 22.95 -14.22 0.84
CA ARG A 183 23.85 -15.35 0.64
C ARG A 183 23.74 -16.34 1.78
#